data_39f6663fa658f28ed066b79e80598962
#
_entry.id   39f6663fa658f28ed066b79e80598962
#
_cell.length_a   1.000
_cell.length_b   1.000
_cell.length_c   1.000
_cell.angle_alpha   90.00
_cell.angle_beta   90.00
_cell.angle_gamma   90.00
#
_symmetry.space_group_name_H-M   'P 1'
#
loop_
_entity.id
_entity.type
_entity.pdbx_description
1 polymer ?
#
loop_
_entity_poly.entity_id
_entity_poly.type
_entity_poly.pdbx_seq_one_letter_code
_entity_poly.pdbx_strand_id
1 'polypeptide(L)'
;MNKKGIMMQKKRSMKLLVGILSLGIMLGVLAGCSGGGSSGGDGADEKKIIVFADAGWESIQFHNDIAQFIMENGYGYKTDILPGSTAATFAGFRQGDIDVYMEVWTDNLVEVYPEAIEAGDIKEVSVNFDDNAQGLYVPTYLIEGDLENGIEPLTPDLKTIQDLEKYWEVFEDQEEPSKGRIYGSPPGWNVDNIMQTKVNTYGLDKTFNYFSPGSDTGLSASLAGAVEKGKPWVGYYWEPTWVLGKYDMTLLEEEPYDEEKWENGYESAFPPMPVTVAVYKDLEDDAPEIVEFLSNYKTSSQLTSDALAFMQDNDVDTKAAAMWFFEKHEDLWTSWVPAEVAEKVKTALSK
;
A
#
# COMPACT_ATOMS: atom_id res chain seq x y z
N MET A 1 28.10 35.19 -51.76
CA MET A 1 27.79 36.54 -51.25
C MET A 1 27.19 36.41 -49.86
N ASN A 2 28.03 36.57 -48.84
CA ASN A 2 28.14 37.69 -47.88
C ASN A 2 26.83 38.02 -47.16
N LYS A 3 26.70 38.10 -45.85
CA LYS A 3 27.52 38.62 -44.72
C LYS A 3 26.95 38.00 -43.41
N LYS A 4 27.70 37.40 -42.51
CA LYS A 4 28.37 37.93 -41.30
C LYS A 4 27.52 38.95 -40.49
N GLY A 5 27.24 38.57 -39.21
CA GLY A 5 26.81 39.46 -38.18
C GLY A 5 27.03 38.82 -36.80
N ILE A 6 28.22 39.07 -36.23
CA ILE A 6 28.69 38.79 -34.88
C ILE A 6 28.17 39.87 -33.93
N MET A 7 27.70 39.50 -32.77
CA MET A 7 27.74 40.35 -31.55
C MET A 7 27.54 39.45 -30.34
N MET A 8 28.57 39.09 -29.66
CA MET A 8 29.32 39.74 -28.57
C MET A 8 28.64 39.71 -27.21
N GLN A 9 29.33 38.98 -26.38
CA GLN A 9 29.19 38.79 -24.91
C GLN A 9 29.02 40.13 -24.14
N LYS A 10 28.29 40.08 -23.06
CA LYS A 10 28.51 40.97 -21.91
C LYS A 10 28.49 40.19 -20.61
N LYS A 11 29.68 39.85 -20.13
CA LYS A 11 30.00 39.51 -18.73
C LYS A 11 29.72 40.74 -17.87
N ARG A 12 28.98 40.58 -16.78
CA ARG A 12 29.06 41.46 -15.61
C ARG A 12 29.32 40.66 -14.36
N SER A 13 30.55 40.68 -13.96
CA SER A 13 31.04 40.43 -12.60
C SER A 13 30.50 41.50 -11.64
N MET A 14 29.99 41.09 -10.47
CA MET A 14 29.83 41.99 -9.37
C MET A 14 30.36 41.34 -8.11
N LYS A 15 31.23 42.11 -7.49
CA LYS A 15 32.25 41.80 -6.49
C LYS A 15 31.64 41.53 -5.11
N LEU A 16 32.35 40.66 -4.39
CA LEU A 16 32.43 40.55 -2.92
C LEU A 16 32.26 41.90 -2.18
N LEU A 17 31.47 41.86 -1.11
CA LEU A 17 31.64 42.78 0.03
C LEU A 17 31.64 41.94 1.29
N VAL A 18 32.87 41.87 1.86
CA VAL A 18 33.19 41.38 3.20
C VAL A 18 32.86 42.49 4.16
N GLY A 19 32.06 42.19 5.19
CA GLY A 19 31.80 43.07 6.32
C GLY A 19 32.01 42.33 7.63
N ILE A 20 33.21 42.44 8.15
CA ILE A 20 33.59 42.05 9.53
C ILE A 20 33.14 43.17 10.47
N LEU A 21 32.40 42.82 11.51
CA LEU A 21 32.36 43.62 12.76
C LEU A 21 32.03 42.73 13.95
N SER A 22 33.04 42.31 14.67
CA SER A 22 33.48 42.62 16.09
C SER A 22 32.43 42.29 17.14
N LEU A 23 32.63 41.17 17.85
CA LEU A 23 33.29 41.06 19.19
C LEU A 23 32.72 42.01 20.25
N GLY A 24 31.91 41.47 21.15
CA GLY A 24 31.47 42.10 22.40
C GLY A 24 31.32 41.05 23.49
N ILE A 25 32.43 40.84 24.22
CA ILE A 25 32.49 40.05 25.44
C ILE A 25 31.85 40.92 26.55
N MET A 26 30.88 40.35 27.30
CA MET A 26 30.61 40.79 28.66
C MET A 26 30.41 39.59 29.56
N LEU A 27 31.42 39.34 30.40
CA LEU A 27 31.32 38.55 31.62
C LEU A 27 30.43 39.29 32.62
N GLY A 28 29.49 38.59 33.20
CA GLY A 28 28.70 38.97 34.35
C GLY A 28 28.67 37.85 35.37
N VAL A 29 29.30 38.09 36.50
CA VAL A 29 29.65 37.17 37.57
C VAL A 29 28.47 36.84 38.47
N LEU A 30 28.40 35.55 38.89
CA LEU A 30 27.87 34.91 40.08
C LEU A 30 27.33 35.77 41.22
N ALA A 31 26.12 35.43 41.67
CA ALA A 31 25.76 35.25 43.09
C ALA A 31 24.33 34.68 43.11
N GLY A 32 24.08 33.49 43.47
CA GLY A 32 23.93 32.87 44.75
C GLY A 32 22.58 33.14 45.40
N CYS A 33 21.74 32.09 45.53
CA CYS A 33 21.15 31.73 46.81
C CYS A 33 20.06 30.66 46.60
N SER A 34 20.33 29.49 47.07
CA SER A 34 19.52 28.59 47.86
C SER A 34 18.06 29.03 48.12
N GLY A 35 17.13 28.23 47.64
CA GLY A 35 15.72 28.26 48.04
C GLY A 35 15.03 27.06 47.45
N GLY A 36 14.85 25.99 48.26
CA GLY A 36 14.14 24.78 47.86
C GLY A 36 12.68 25.07 47.53
N GLY A 37 12.28 24.57 46.40
CA GLY A 37 10.90 24.51 45.97
C GLY A 37 10.83 23.36 45.01
N SER A 38 10.48 22.17 45.51
CA SER A 38 9.98 21.06 44.67
C SER A 38 8.70 21.51 44.00
N SER A 39 8.81 22.04 42.81
CA SER A 39 7.72 21.98 41.85
C SER A 39 7.99 20.77 41.01
N GLY A 40 7.28 19.67 41.36
CA GLY A 40 7.03 18.58 40.44
C GLY A 40 6.34 19.15 39.21
N GLY A 41 7.11 19.46 38.21
CA GLY A 41 6.59 19.54 36.87
C GLY A 41 6.37 18.12 36.44
N ASP A 42 5.12 17.73 36.27
CA ASP A 42 4.75 16.64 35.39
C ASP A 42 5.31 16.99 33.99
N GLY A 43 6.55 16.61 33.74
CA GLY A 43 7.05 16.42 32.42
C GLY A 43 6.33 15.15 31.93
N ALA A 44 5.15 15.32 31.36
CA ALA A 44 4.64 14.31 30.46
C ALA A 44 5.73 14.15 29.40
N ASP A 45 6.45 13.04 29.45
CA ASP A 45 7.37 12.66 28.38
C ASP A 45 6.58 12.79 27.06
N GLU A 46 7.05 13.67 26.17
CA GLU A 46 6.37 13.88 24.89
C GLU A 46 6.50 12.56 24.13
N LYS A 47 5.36 11.86 23.94
CA LYS A 47 5.33 10.59 23.26
C LYS A 47 5.88 10.73 21.85
N LYS A 48 6.64 9.73 21.41
CA LYS A 48 7.14 9.63 20.04
C LYS A 48 6.02 9.81 19.03
N ILE A 49 6.28 10.45 17.92
CA ILE A 49 5.40 10.40 16.74
C ILE A 49 5.62 9.05 16.08
N ILE A 50 4.54 8.30 15.82
CA ILE A 50 4.59 6.99 15.17
C ILE A 50 4.30 7.18 13.68
N VAL A 51 5.25 6.77 12.84
CA VAL A 51 5.20 6.96 11.39
C VAL A 51 4.76 5.66 10.71
N PHE A 52 3.73 5.77 9.86
CA PHE A 52 3.17 4.64 9.10
C PHE A 52 3.65 4.65 7.66
N ALA A 53 3.84 3.47 7.07
CA ALA A 53 4.02 3.31 5.63
C ALA A 53 2.71 3.52 4.88
N ASP A 54 2.75 4.30 3.78
CA ASP A 54 1.70 4.30 2.76
C ASP A 54 2.33 3.94 1.41
N ALA A 55 2.13 2.69 0.98
CA ALA A 55 2.69 2.20 -0.28
C ALA A 55 1.76 2.38 -1.48
N GLY A 56 0.63 3.11 -1.31
CA GLY A 56 -0.19 3.69 -2.38
C GLY A 56 -1.37 2.84 -2.84
N TRP A 57 -1.90 1.95 -1.99
CA TRP A 57 -3.17 1.26 -2.23
C TRP A 57 -4.17 1.50 -1.10
N GLU A 58 -5.45 1.40 -1.41
CA GLU A 58 -6.53 1.85 -0.52
C GLU A 58 -6.65 1.02 0.77
N SER A 59 -6.40 -0.31 0.73
CA SER A 59 -6.51 -1.14 1.94
C SER A 59 -5.46 -0.80 3.00
N ILE A 60 -4.19 -0.55 2.60
CA ILE A 60 -3.18 -0.11 3.59
C ILE A 60 -3.55 1.24 4.22
N GLN A 61 -4.11 2.17 3.43
CA GLN A 61 -4.56 3.46 3.91
C GLN A 61 -5.72 3.30 4.90
N PHE A 62 -6.67 2.42 4.60
CA PHE A 62 -7.77 2.07 5.50
C PHE A 62 -7.28 1.48 6.83
N HIS A 63 -6.34 0.52 6.79
CA HIS A 63 -5.77 -0.06 8.00
C HIS A 63 -4.92 0.96 8.78
N ASN A 64 -4.22 1.85 8.09
CA ASN A 64 -3.52 2.96 8.73
C ASN A 64 -4.49 3.87 9.48
N ASP A 65 -5.61 4.27 8.84
CA ASP A 65 -6.60 5.16 9.46
C ASP A 65 -7.23 4.52 10.73
N ILE A 66 -7.50 3.21 10.72
CA ILE A 66 -7.96 2.48 11.92
C ILE A 66 -6.91 2.53 13.02
N ALA A 67 -5.66 2.13 12.71
CA ALA A 67 -4.61 2.03 13.70
C ALA A 67 -4.25 3.41 14.28
N GLN A 68 -4.12 4.42 13.42
CA GLN A 68 -3.87 5.81 13.82
C GLN A 68 -4.98 6.34 14.73
N PHE A 69 -6.25 6.12 14.38
CA PHE A 69 -7.38 6.58 15.20
C PHE A 69 -7.34 5.98 16.62
N ILE A 70 -7.03 4.68 16.73
CA ILE A 70 -6.88 4.01 18.03
C ILE A 70 -5.67 4.57 18.80
N MET A 71 -4.52 4.73 18.15
CA MET A 71 -3.31 5.26 18.79
C MET A 71 -3.48 6.69 19.30
N GLU A 72 -4.12 7.55 18.49
CA GLU A 72 -4.33 8.95 18.81
C GLU A 72 -5.35 9.13 19.93
N ASN A 73 -6.51 8.48 19.80
CA ASN A 73 -7.62 8.70 20.72
C ASN A 73 -7.61 7.77 21.96
N GLY A 74 -7.08 6.57 21.81
CA GLY A 74 -7.00 5.57 22.85
C GLY A 74 -5.75 5.70 23.71
N TYR A 75 -4.60 5.81 23.06
CA TYR A 75 -3.29 5.85 23.73
C TYR A 75 -2.68 7.25 23.84
N GLY A 76 -3.14 8.23 23.05
CA GLY A 76 -2.66 9.62 23.07
C GLY A 76 -1.30 9.83 22.40
N TYR A 77 -0.96 8.98 21.43
CA TYR A 77 0.18 9.20 20.54
C TYR A 77 -0.18 10.19 19.44
N LYS A 78 0.82 10.76 18.81
CA LYS A 78 0.68 11.43 17.52
C LYS A 78 1.13 10.47 16.44
N THR A 79 0.51 10.52 15.28
CA THR A 79 0.87 9.69 14.14
C THR A 79 1.18 10.53 12.91
N ASP A 80 1.95 9.96 11.98
CA ASP A 80 2.24 10.55 10.67
C ASP A 80 2.29 9.45 9.60
N ILE A 81 2.27 9.82 8.34
CA ILE A 81 2.32 8.90 7.20
C ILE A 81 3.49 9.27 6.30
N LEU A 82 4.29 8.28 5.92
CA LEU A 82 5.33 8.42 4.91
C LEU A 82 4.92 7.69 3.63
N PRO A 83 4.44 8.43 2.59
CA PRO A 83 4.02 7.81 1.33
C PRO A 83 5.21 7.49 0.43
N GLY A 84 5.09 6.43 -0.37
CA GLY A 84 6.10 6.05 -1.34
C GLY A 84 5.74 4.80 -2.15
N SER A 85 6.65 4.34 -3.01
CA SER A 85 6.54 3.01 -3.61
C SER A 85 6.85 1.94 -2.57
N THR A 86 6.45 0.69 -2.81
CA THR A 86 6.79 -0.45 -1.93
C THR A 86 8.29 -0.50 -1.60
N ALA A 87 9.15 -0.34 -2.60
CA ALA A 87 10.60 -0.36 -2.40
C ALA A 87 11.10 0.80 -1.52
N ALA A 88 10.53 2.01 -1.69
CA ALA A 88 10.94 3.18 -0.94
C ALA A 88 10.45 3.11 0.52
N THR A 89 9.19 2.76 0.73
CA THR A 89 8.62 2.62 2.08
C THR A 89 9.26 1.47 2.84
N PHE A 90 9.55 0.33 2.19
CA PHE A 90 10.23 -0.78 2.83
C PHE A 90 11.69 -0.44 3.20
N ALA A 91 12.39 0.31 2.36
CA ALA A 91 13.74 0.80 2.69
C ALA A 91 13.71 1.76 3.90
N GLY A 92 12.77 2.70 3.94
CA GLY A 92 12.56 3.60 5.09
C GLY A 92 12.18 2.85 6.37
N PHE A 93 11.38 1.80 6.24
CA PHE A 93 11.00 0.92 7.34
C PHE A 93 12.20 0.20 7.97
N ARG A 94 13.08 -0.37 7.16
CA ARG A 94 14.34 -0.98 7.63
C ARG A 94 15.29 0.01 8.30
N GLN A 95 15.22 1.29 7.93
CA GLN A 95 16.11 2.36 8.44
C GLN A 95 15.54 3.09 9.67
N GLY A 96 14.25 2.87 10.00
CA GLY A 96 13.57 3.52 11.12
C GLY A 96 12.99 4.90 10.80
N ASP A 97 12.86 5.25 9.52
CA ASP A 97 12.08 6.41 9.08
C ASP A 97 10.57 6.13 9.17
N ILE A 98 10.19 4.86 9.17
CA ILE A 98 8.84 4.31 9.33
C ILE A 98 8.85 3.37 10.51
N ASP A 99 7.85 3.47 11.39
CA ASP A 99 7.70 2.64 12.58
C ASP A 99 6.75 1.45 12.40
N VAL A 100 5.72 1.62 11.54
CA VAL A 100 4.63 0.64 11.38
C VAL A 100 4.33 0.42 9.91
N TYR A 101 4.18 -0.85 9.53
CA TYR A 101 3.71 -1.27 8.22
C TYR A 101 2.51 -2.20 8.39
N MET A 102 1.29 -1.71 8.10
CA MET A 102 0.04 -2.41 8.39
C MET A 102 -0.28 -3.54 7.41
N GLU A 103 0.30 -3.51 6.21
CA GLU A 103 0.11 -4.54 5.18
C GLU A 103 1.44 -4.85 4.50
N VAL A 104 2.22 -5.77 5.07
CA VAL A 104 3.39 -6.32 4.39
C VAL A 104 2.97 -7.54 3.56
N TRP A 105 2.96 -7.37 2.23
CA TRP A 105 2.75 -8.45 1.27
C TRP A 105 4.04 -9.24 1.11
N THR A 106 4.23 -10.24 1.98
CA THR A 106 5.50 -10.96 2.11
C THR A 106 5.85 -11.78 0.87
N ASP A 107 4.84 -12.26 0.15
CA ASP A 107 4.97 -12.96 -1.13
C ASP A 107 5.49 -12.06 -2.27
N ASN A 108 5.31 -10.75 -2.16
CA ASN A 108 5.87 -9.78 -3.08
C ASN A 108 7.29 -9.31 -2.69
N LEU A 109 7.78 -9.72 -1.51
CA LEU A 109 9.06 -9.29 -0.90
C LEU A 109 9.94 -10.49 -0.53
N VAL A 110 9.87 -11.57 -1.30
CA VAL A 110 10.43 -12.90 -1.01
C VAL A 110 11.91 -12.92 -0.58
N GLU A 111 12.73 -11.98 -1.05
CA GLU A 111 14.13 -11.88 -0.68
C GLU A 111 14.36 -10.89 0.46
N VAL A 112 13.79 -9.68 0.34
CA VAL A 112 14.14 -8.56 1.23
C VAL A 112 13.42 -8.61 2.57
N TYR A 113 12.24 -9.25 2.65
CA TYR A 113 11.50 -9.39 3.90
C TYR A 113 12.16 -10.39 4.87
N PRO A 114 12.46 -11.62 4.46
CA PRO A 114 13.21 -12.55 5.32
C PRO A 114 14.58 -12.01 5.74
N GLU A 115 15.30 -11.32 4.83
CA GLU A 115 16.57 -10.67 5.14
C GLU A 115 16.43 -9.62 6.24
N ALA A 116 15.38 -8.79 6.18
CA ALA A 116 15.13 -7.76 7.19
C ALA A 116 14.75 -8.35 8.56
N ILE A 117 14.00 -9.45 8.59
CA ILE A 117 13.69 -10.21 9.82
C ILE A 117 14.95 -10.84 10.42
N GLU A 118 15.78 -11.51 9.60
CA GLU A 118 17.04 -12.16 10.04
C GLU A 118 18.05 -11.11 10.54
N ALA A 119 18.13 -9.95 9.90
CA ALA A 119 18.97 -8.85 10.35
C ALA A 119 18.48 -8.20 11.65
N GLY A 120 17.22 -8.46 12.04
CA GLY A 120 16.58 -7.81 13.19
C GLY A 120 16.29 -6.33 12.96
N ASP A 121 16.13 -5.90 11.71
CA ASP A 121 15.77 -4.51 11.39
C ASP A 121 14.29 -4.24 11.70
N ILE A 122 13.44 -5.26 11.50
CA ILE A 122 12.00 -5.21 11.69
C ILE A 122 11.51 -6.44 12.45
N LYS A 123 10.30 -6.34 12.99
CA LYS A 123 9.62 -7.44 13.71
C LYS A 123 8.20 -7.60 13.17
N GLU A 124 7.86 -8.79 12.73
CA GLU A 124 6.47 -9.17 12.48
C GLU A 124 5.73 -9.31 13.81
N VAL A 125 4.57 -8.70 13.95
CA VAL A 125 3.82 -8.70 15.22
C VAL A 125 2.47 -9.38 15.11
N SER A 126 1.84 -9.36 13.93
CA SER A 126 0.59 -10.10 13.69
C SER A 126 0.39 -10.40 12.21
N VAL A 127 -0.60 -11.25 11.94
CA VAL A 127 -1.16 -11.46 10.59
C VAL A 127 -2.42 -10.62 10.48
N ASN A 128 -2.41 -9.62 9.57
CA ASN A 128 -3.58 -8.79 9.31
C ASN A 128 -4.70 -9.64 8.69
N PHE A 129 -4.40 -10.33 7.60
CA PHE A 129 -5.29 -11.32 6.96
C PHE A 129 -4.48 -12.38 6.22
N ASP A 130 -5.07 -13.57 6.04
CA ASP A 130 -4.46 -14.75 5.43
C ASP A 130 -5.39 -15.44 4.40
N ASP A 131 -6.46 -14.74 4.01
CA ASP A 131 -7.47 -15.18 3.04
C ASP A 131 -7.42 -14.37 1.73
N ASN A 132 -6.25 -13.81 1.41
CA ASN A 132 -5.99 -13.02 0.21
C ASN A 132 -5.71 -13.89 -1.01
N ALA A 133 -5.97 -13.33 -2.20
CA ALA A 133 -5.59 -13.91 -3.48
C ALA A 133 -5.08 -12.80 -4.41
N GLN A 134 -4.18 -13.17 -5.34
CA GLN A 134 -3.70 -12.25 -6.36
C GLN A 134 -3.28 -13.00 -7.65
N GLY A 135 -3.38 -12.33 -8.79
CA GLY A 135 -3.03 -12.91 -10.09
C GLY A 135 -3.67 -12.16 -11.25
N LEU A 136 -3.84 -12.85 -12.38
CA LEU A 136 -4.58 -12.31 -13.52
C LEU A 136 -6.06 -12.62 -13.38
N TYR A 137 -6.88 -11.59 -13.39
CA TYR A 137 -8.33 -11.67 -13.34
C TYR A 137 -8.97 -11.26 -14.67
N VAL A 138 -10.14 -11.81 -14.91
CA VAL A 138 -11.06 -11.40 -15.99
C VAL A 138 -12.47 -11.23 -15.43
N PRO A 139 -13.33 -10.36 -15.99
CA PRO A 139 -14.75 -10.34 -15.65
C PRO A 139 -15.40 -11.69 -15.91
N THR A 140 -16.11 -12.24 -14.93
CA THR A 140 -16.75 -13.58 -15.01
C THR A 140 -17.70 -13.69 -16.19
N TYR A 141 -18.38 -12.60 -16.59
CA TYR A 141 -19.27 -12.59 -17.75
C TYR A 141 -18.56 -12.91 -19.08
N LEU A 142 -17.23 -12.77 -19.17
CA LEU A 142 -16.52 -13.18 -20.39
C LEU A 142 -16.51 -14.69 -20.56
N ILE A 143 -16.56 -15.44 -19.46
CA ILE A 143 -16.53 -16.91 -19.43
C ILE A 143 -17.95 -17.45 -19.42
N GLU A 144 -18.83 -16.94 -18.56
CA GLU A 144 -20.16 -17.48 -18.29
C GLU A 144 -21.27 -16.76 -19.06
N GLY A 145 -20.99 -15.55 -19.55
CA GLY A 145 -21.99 -14.64 -20.06
C GLY A 145 -22.74 -13.91 -18.95
N ASP A 146 -23.57 -12.96 -19.34
CA ASP A 146 -24.54 -12.27 -18.49
C ASP A 146 -25.81 -12.04 -19.29
N LEU A 147 -26.69 -13.04 -19.27
CA LEU A 147 -27.90 -13.05 -20.07
C LEU A 147 -28.91 -11.98 -19.65
N GLU A 148 -28.87 -11.53 -18.37
CA GLU A 148 -29.74 -10.47 -17.88
C GLU A 148 -29.38 -9.13 -18.51
N ASN A 149 -28.09 -8.89 -18.74
CA ASN A 149 -27.54 -7.71 -19.41
C ASN A 149 -27.28 -7.93 -20.93
N GLY A 150 -27.64 -9.10 -21.47
CA GLY A 150 -27.50 -9.41 -22.89
C GLY A 150 -26.06 -9.65 -23.35
N ILE A 151 -25.18 -10.08 -22.45
CA ILE A 151 -23.77 -10.37 -22.74
C ILE A 151 -23.61 -11.88 -22.98
N GLU A 152 -23.21 -12.25 -24.20
CA GLU A 152 -22.83 -13.62 -24.51
C GLU A 152 -21.37 -13.86 -24.08
N PRO A 153 -21.01 -15.12 -23.66
CA PRO A 153 -19.65 -15.44 -23.26
C PRO A 153 -18.70 -15.32 -24.46
N LEU A 154 -17.67 -14.50 -24.33
CA LEU A 154 -16.67 -14.29 -25.37
C LEU A 154 -15.48 -15.25 -25.23
N THR A 155 -15.26 -15.80 -24.05
CA THR A 155 -14.12 -16.67 -23.72
C THR A 155 -14.56 -17.90 -22.90
N PRO A 156 -15.53 -18.72 -23.38
CA PRO A 156 -16.18 -19.76 -22.56
C PRO A 156 -15.24 -20.86 -22.06
N ASP A 157 -14.09 -21.06 -22.70
CA ASP A 157 -13.10 -22.07 -22.33
C ASP A 157 -11.85 -21.48 -21.66
N LEU A 158 -11.86 -20.17 -21.33
CA LEU A 158 -10.77 -19.51 -20.64
C LEU A 158 -10.77 -19.90 -19.15
N LYS A 159 -9.75 -20.63 -18.74
CA LYS A 159 -9.58 -21.10 -17.35
C LYS A 159 -8.22 -20.73 -16.79
N THR A 160 -7.17 -20.89 -17.57
CA THR A 160 -5.80 -20.75 -17.15
C THR A 160 -5.13 -19.53 -17.80
N ILE A 161 -4.03 -19.09 -17.23
CA ILE A 161 -3.20 -18.03 -17.84
C ILE A 161 -2.78 -18.40 -19.26
N GLN A 162 -2.42 -19.67 -19.52
CA GLN A 162 -1.98 -20.13 -20.82
C GLN A 162 -3.11 -20.08 -21.87
N ASP A 163 -4.38 -20.18 -21.47
CA ASP A 163 -5.51 -20.10 -22.40
C ASP A 163 -5.65 -18.69 -23.00
N LEU A 164 -5.10 -17.64 -22.36
CA LEU A 164 -5.15 -16.27 -22.88
C LEU A 164 -4.60 -16.15 -24.31
N GLU A 165 -3.58 -16.94 -24.67
CA GLU A 165 -3.01 -16.91 -26.01
C GLU A 165 -4.06 -17.15 -27.11
N LYS A 166 -5.11 -17.96 -26.81
CA LYS A 166 -6.21 -18.28 -27.76
C LYS A 166 -7.19 -17.12 -27.94
N TYR A 167 -7.22 -16.19 -26.98
CA TYR A 167 -8.24 -15.13 -26.88
C TYR A 167 -7.67 -13.73 -26.99
N TRP A 168 -6.42 -13.54 -27.43
CA TRP A 168 -5.77 -12.24 -27.46
C TRP A 168 -6.59 -11.21 -28.26
N GLU A 169 -7.29 -11.61 -29.34
CA GLU A 169 -8.14 -10.73 -30.14
C GLU A 169 -9.35 -10.16 -29.34
N VAL A 170 -9.85 -10.90 -28.35
CA VAL A 170 -10.91 -10.43 -27.45
C VAL A 170 -10.42 -9.25 -26.60
N PHE A 171 -9.16 -9.28 -26.21
CA PHE A 171 -8.51 -8.28 -25.38
C PHE A 171 -7.68 -7.28 -26.20
N GLU A 172 -8.08 -7.01 -27.44
CA GLU A 172 -7.34 -6.16 -28.39
C GLU A 172 -6.82 -4.86 -27.74
N ASP A 173 -5.52 -4.61 -27.91
CA ASP A 173 -4.90 -3.35 -27.48
C ASP A 173 -5.23 -2.24 -28.46
N GLN A 174 -5.93 -1.19 -28.01
CA GLN A 174 -6.36 -0.08 -28.85
C GLN A 174 -5.17 0.74 -29.41
N GLU A 175 -3.99 0.69 -28.79
CA GLU A 175 -2.78 1.37 -29.27
C GLU A 175 -1.97 0.49 -30.22
N GLU A 176 -2.06 -0.84 -30.08
CA GLU A 176 -1.40 -1.83 -30.94
C GLU A 176 -2.34 -3.00 -31.27
N PRO A 177 -3.27 -2.85 -32.23
CA PRO A 177 -4.31 -3.82 -32.55
C PRO A 177 -3.81 -5.19 -33.04
N SER A 178 -2.51 -5.36 -33.21
CA SER A 178 -1.89 -6.67 -33.52
C SER A 178 -1.68 -7.55 -32.28
N LYS A 179 -1.95 -7.04 -31.09
CA LYS A 179 -1.82 -7.72 -29.80
C LYS A 179 -3.01 -7.44 -28.89
N GLY A 180 -3.19 -8.28 -27.89
CA GLY A 180 -4.01 -7.99 -26.73
C GLY A 180 -3.31 -7.09 -25.73
N ARG A 181 -4.06 -6.55 -24.74
CA ARG A 181 -3.53 -5.81 -23.61
C ARG A 181 -3.78 -6.58 -22.33
N ILE A 182 -2.72 -6.78 -21.53
CA ILE A 182 -2.81 -7.19 -20.13
C ILE A 182 -2.52 -5.94 -19.28
N TYR A 183 -3.46 -5.56 -18.40
CA TYR A 183 -3.23 -4.51 -17.42
C TYR A 183 -2.39 -5.06 -16.27
N GLY A 184 -1.23 -4.48 -16.06
CA GLY A 184 -0.33 -4.80 -14.96
C GLY A 184 -0.63 -4.00 -13.70
N SER A 185 0.23 -4.10 -12.71
CA SER A 185 0.18 -3.27 -11.52
C SER A 185 0.83 -1.89 -11.76
N PRO A 186 0.58 -0.92 -10.87
CA PRO A 186 1.25 0.37 -10.93
C PRO A 186 2.78 0.24 -10.85
N PRO A 187 3.53 1.06 -11.61
CA PRO A 187 4.98 1.08 -11.53
C PRO A 187 5.47 1.46 -10.13
N GLY A 188 6.46 0.73 -9.62
CA GLY A 188 7.03 0.94 -8.29
C GLY A 188 6.41 0.07 -7.19
N TRP A 189 5.36 -0.66 -7.48
CA TRP A 189 4.97 -1.82 -6.69
C TRP A 189 5.88 -3.00 -7.05
N ASN A 190 6.28 -3.78 -6.05
CA ASN A 190 7.21 -4.89 -6.29
C ASN A 190 6.60 -5.96 -7.22
N VAL A 191 5.30 -6.19 -7.09
CA VAL A 191 4.54 -7.12 -7.93
C VAL A 191 4.55 -6.75 -9.42
N ASP A 192 4.81 -5.49 -9.81
CA ASP A 192 4.90 -5.10 -11.22
C ASP A 192 6.01 -5.87 -11.94
N ASN A 193 7.18 -6.00 -11.31
CA ASN A 193 8.29 -6.78 -11.86
C ASN A 193 7.96 -8.28 -11.93
N ILE A 194 7.27 -8.81 -10.90
CA ILE A 194 6.81 -10.21 -10.88
C ILE A 194 5.89 -10.47 -12.06
N MET A 195 4.85 -9.64 -12.23
CA MET A 195 3.87 -9.81 -13.29
C MET A 195 4.44 -9.64 -14.70
N GLN A 196 5.33 -8.67 -14.92
CA GLN A 196 6.05 -8.54 -16.20
C GLN A 196 6.85 -9.80 -16.52
N THR A 197 7.54 -10.34 -15.52
CA THR A 197 8.32 -11.58 -15.68
C THR A 197 7.39 -12.76 -15.98
N LYS A 198 6.29 -12.93 -15.24
CA LYS A 198 5.28 -13.99 -15.48
C LYS A 198 4.75 -13.94 -16.91
N VAL A 199 4.36 -12.77 -17.42
CA VAL A 199 3.87 -12.59 -18.80
C VAL A 199 4.91 -13.08 -19.82
N ASN A 200 6.19 -12.79 -19.60
CA ASN A 200 7.28 -13.25 -20.46
C ASN A 200 7.50 -14.77 -20.32
N THR A 201 7.52 -15.29 -19.11
CA THR A 201 7.76 -16.72 -18.84
C THR A 201 6.66 -17.60 -19.45
N TYR A 202 5.40 -17.18 -19.32
CA TYR A 202 4.27 -17.86 -19.99
C TYR A 202 4.21 -17.63 -21.50
N GLY A 203 5.11 -16.80 -22.07
CA GLY A 203 5.19 -16.50 -23.49
C GLY A 203 4.07 -15.64 -24.04
N LEU A 204 3.32 -14.98 -23.14
CA LEU A 204 2.20 -14.09 -23.48
C LEU A 204 2.67 -12.78 -24.13
N ASP A 205 3.92 -12.37 -23.93
CA ASP A 205 4.56 -11.22 -24.58
C ASP A 205 4.52 -11.28 -26.12
N LYS A 206 4.33 -12.46 -26.69
CA LYS A 206 4.19 -12.66 -28.14
C LYS A 206 2.85 -12.15 -28.67
N THR A 207 1.78 -12.29 -27.87
CA THR A 207 0.39 -11.98 -28.24
C THR A 207 -0.22 -10.85 -27.43
N PHE A 208 0.41 -10.42 -26.34
CA PHE A 208 -0.06 -9.33 -25.48
C PHE A 208 1.02 -8.28 -25.25
N ASN A 209 0.56 -7.05 -25.09
CA ASN A 209 1.33 -5.97 -24.49
C ASN A 209 1.00 -5.90 -22.99
N TYR A 210 2.03 -5.83 -22.16
CA TYR A 210 1.88 -5.54 -20.75
C TYR A 210 1.81 -4.03 -20.54
N PHE A 211 0.71 -3.55 -19.97
CA PHE A 211 0.48 -2.12 -19.73
C PHE A 211 0.42 -1.84 -18.23
N SER A 212 1.37 -1.10 -17.69
CA SER A 212 1.38 -0.67 -16.28
C SER A 212 0.60 0.64 -16.14
N PRO A 213 -0.57 0.64 -15.46
CA PRO A 213 -1.30 1.87 -15.14
C PRO A 213 -0.51 2.73 -14.16
N GLY A 214 -0.73 4.05 -14.21
CA GLY A 214 0.08 4.99 -13.44
C GLY A 214 -0.16 4.98 -11.91
N SER A 215 -1.25 4.37 -11.45
CA SER A 215 -1.65 4.32 -10.04
C SER A 215 -2.69 3.22 -9.80
N ASP A 216 -2.96 2.90 -8.53
CA ASP A 216 -4.07 2.04 -8.11
C ASP A 216 -5.41 2.56 -8.65
N THR A 217 -5.71 3.83 -8.46
CA THR A 217 -6.93 4.46 -9.02
C THR A 217 -7.01 4.31 -10.55
N GLY A 218 -5.88 4.36 -11.26
CA GLY A 218 -5.83 4.12 -12.71
C GLY A 218 -6.16 2.68 -13.07
N LEU A 219 -5.67 1.73 -12.29
CA LEU A 219 -5.94 0.30 -12.48
C LEU A 219 -7.41 -0.01 -12.19
N SER A 220 -7.93 0.39 -11.03
CA SER A 220 -9.32 0.16 -10.62
C SER A 220 -10.31 0.82 -11.57
N ALA A 221 -10.05 2.06 -12.02
CA ALA A 221 -10.90 2.75 -13.00
C ALA A 221 -10.91 2.04 -14.37
N SER A 222 -9.79 1.45 -14.80
CA SER A 222 -9.72 0.69 -16.06
C SER A 222 -10.62 -0.53 -16.03
N LEU A 223 -10.59 -1.29 -14.92
CA LEU A 223 -11.41 -2.48 -14.70
C LEU A 223 -12.90 -2.09 -14.56
N ALA A 224 -13.23 -1.19 -13.63
CA ALA A 224 -14.61 -0.75 -13.41
C ALA A 224 -15.23 -0.20 -14.70
N GLY A 225 -14.51 0.66 -15.44
CA GLY A 225 -14.99 1.21 -16.69
C GLY A 225 -15.16 0.18 -17.82
N ALA A 226 -14.47 -0.96 -17.77
CA ALA A 226 -14.70 -2.08 -18.68
C ALA A 226 -15.94 -2.87 -18.26
N VAL A 227 -16.05 -3.26 -16.98
CA VAL A 227 -17.19 -4.02 -16.44
C VAL A 227 -18.51 -3.29 -16.64
N GLU A 228 -18.59 -2.01 -16.28
CA GLU A 228 -19.79 -1.18 -16.43
C GLU A 228 -20.30 -1.05 -17.87
N LYS A 229 -19.41 -1.30 -18.85
CA LYS A 229 -19.74 -1.26 -20.29
C LYS A 229 -19.85 -2.64 -20.93
N GLY A 230 -19.75 -3.71 -20.13
CA GLY A 230 -19.73 -5.09 -20.62
C GLY A 230 -18.57 -5.37 -21.60
N LYS A 231 -17.40 -4.72 -21.39
CA LYS A 231 -16.23 -4.84 -22.27
C LYS A 231 -15.20 -5.81 -21.72
N PRO A 232 -14.43 -6.47 -22.60
CA PRO A 232 -13.32 -7.31 -22.17
C PRO A 232 -12.27 -6.52 -21.40
N TRP A 233 -11.74 -7.17 -20.36
CA TRP A 233 -10.62 -6.71 -19.57
C TRP A 233 -9.86 -7.94 -19.04
N VAL A 234 -8.53 -7.89 -19.02
CA VAL A 234 -7.66 -8.86 -18.35
C VAL A 234 -6.51 -8.12 -17.72
N GLY A 235 -6.21 -8.44 -16.47
CA GLY A 235 -5.09 -7.78 -15.78
C GLY A 235 -4.83 -8.32 -14.39
N TYR A 236 -3.75 -7.82 -13.80
CA TYR A 236 -3.42 -8.07 -12.43
C TYR A 236 -4.44 -7.43 -11.49
N TYR A 237 -4.89 -8.22 -10.53
CA TYR A 237 -5.67 -7.74 -9.40
C TYR A 237 -5.42 -8.59 -8.15
N TRP A 238 -5.95 -8.15 -7.01
CA TRP A 238 -5.75 -8.82 -5.72
C TRP A 238 -6.93 -8.60 -4.78
N GLU A 239 -7.04 -9.41 -3.74
CA GLU A 239 -7.96 -9.26 -2.62
C GLU A 239 -7.18 -8.91 -1.35
N PRO A 240 -7.66 -7.97 -0.52
CA PRO A 240 -8.97 -7.30 -0.57
C PRO A 240 -8.96 -6.01 -1.40
N THR A 241 -10.03 -5.78 -2.19
CA THR A 241 -10.26 -4.52 -2.90
C THR A 241 -11.76 -4.25 -3.06
N TRP A 242 -12.12 -2.98 -3.22
CA TRP A 242 -13.51 -2.61 -3.49
C TRP A 242 -14.03 -3.18 -4.82
N VAL A 243 -13.15 -3.33 -5.78
CA VAL A 243 -13.47 -3.84 -7.12
C VAL A 243 -13.96 -5.27 -7.05
N LEU A 244 -13.23 -6.14 -6.34
CA LEU A 244 -13.61 -7.56 -6.19
C LEU A 244 -14.77 -7.74 -5.19
N GLY A 245 -15.00 -6.78 -4.30
CA GLY A 245 -16.20 -6.72 -3.48
C GLY A 245 -17.46 -6.30 -4.25
N LYS A 246 -17.30 -5.63 -5.39
CA LYS A 246 -18.41 -5.06 -6.18
C LYS A 246 -18.70 -5.80 -7.48
N TYR A 247 -17.68 -6.30 -8.16
CA TYR A 247 -17.80 -6.93 -9.47
C TYR A 247 -17.43 -8.42 -9.41
N ASP A 248 -18.14 -9.20 -10.19
CA ASP A 248 -17.88 -10.63 -10.30
C ASP A 248 -16.72 -10.88 -11.26
N MET A 249 -15.58 -11.28 -10.67
CA MET A 249 -14.32 -11.47 -11.37
C MET A 249 -13.79 -12.89 -11.16
N THR A 250 -13.20 -13.45 -12.19
CA THR A 250 -12.60 -14.78 -12.15
C THR A 250 -11.08 -14.66 -12.16
N LEU A 251 -10.41 -15.20 -11.12
CA LEU A 251 -8.97 -15.41 -11.11
C LEU A 251 -8.62 -16.54 -12.07
N LEU A 252 -7.72 -16.30 -13.02
CA LEU A 252 -7.23 -17.33 -13.92
C LEU A 252 -6.33 -18.31 -13.18
N GLU A 253 -6.56 -19.60 -13.40
CA GLU A 253 -5.81 -20.67 -12.77
C GLU A 253 -4.36 -20.69 -13.27
N GLU A 254 -3.45 -20.98 -12.33
CA GLU A 254 -2.06 -21.30 -12.59
C GLU A 254 -1.71 -22.66 -11.97
N GLU A 255 -0.58 -23.23 -12.35
CA GLU A 255 -0.03 -24.36 -11.61
C GLU A 255 0.14 -23.95 -10.13
N PRO A 256 -0.15 -24.85 -9.18
CA PRO A 256 0.07 -24.56 -7.76
C PRO A 256 1.46 -24.02 -7.49
N TYR A 257 1.59 -23.22 -6.43
CA TYR A 257 2.88 -22.68 -6.03
C TYR A 257 3.95 -23.78 -5.95
N ASP A 258 5.08 -23.50 -6.57
CA ASP A 258 6.27 -24.34 -6.60
C ASP A 258 7.49 -23.42 -6.48
N GLU A 259 8.30 -23.62 -5.45
CA GLU A 259 9.42 -22.76 -5.10
C GLU A 259 10.46 -22.68 -6.24
N GLU A 260 10.79 -23.81 -6.89
CA GLU A 260 11.75 -23.84 -8.00
C GLU A 260 11.24 -23.06 -9.22
N LYS A 261 9.97 -23.21 -9.56
CA LYS A 261 9.32 -22.46 -10.66
C LYS A 261 9.20 -20.98 -10.31
N TRP A 262 8.89 -20.66 -9.05
CA TRP A 262 8.79 -19.29 -8.58
C TRP A 262 10.12 -18.56 -8.70
N GLU A 263 11.21 -19.13 -8.23
CA GLU A 263 12.56 -18.57 -8.34
C GLU A 263 13.05 -18.47 -9.80
N ASN A 264 12.58 -19.33 -10.69
CA ASN A 264 13.00 -19.39 -12.09
C ASN A 264 12.04 -18.69 -13.05
N GLY A 265 11.39 -17.61 -12.65
CA GLY A 265 10.58 -16.77 -13.52
C GLY A 265 9.09 -16.75 -13.18
N TYR A 266 8.74 -17.12 -11.96
CA TYR A 266 7.38 -17.06 -11.42
C TYR A 266 6.36 -17.91 -12.20
N GLU A 267 6.76 -19.09 -12.74
CA GLU A 267 5.91 -19.99 -13.53
C GLU A 267 5.00 -20.88 -12.65
N SER A 268 4.42 -20.29 -11.61
CA SER A 268 3.45 -20.93 -10.71
C SER A 268 2.56 -19.85 -10.08
N ALA A 269 1.48 -20.24 -9.40
CA ALA A 269 0.66 -19.35 -8.61
C ALA A 269 1.49 -18.60 -7.56
N PHE A 270 0.99 -17.49 -7.08
CA PHE A 270 1.60 -16.78 -5.96
C PHE A 270 1.66 -17.70 -4.72
N PRO A 271 2.72 -17.61 -3.89
CA PRO A 271 2.77 -18.36 -2.64
C PRO A 271 1.61 -17.96 -1.73
N PRO A 272 0.96 -18.91 -1.05
CA PRO A 272 -0.13 -18.61 -0.12
C PRO A 272 0.43 -18.05 1.19
N MET A 273 0.93 -16.83 1.15
CA MET A 273 1.56 -16.17 2.30
C MET A 273 0.59 -15.18 2.95
N PRO A 274 0.58 -15.07 4.29
CA PRO A 274 -0.23 -14.08 4.96
C PRO A 274 0.26 -12.66 4.69
N VAL A 275 -0.65 -11.71 4.71
CA VAL A 275 -0.34 -10.29 4.78
C VAL A 275 -0.17 -9.89 6.24
N THR A 276 0.99 -9.36 6.60
CA THR A 276 1.38 -9.19 7.99
C THR A 276 1.43 -7.72 8.41
N VAL A 277 1.30 -7.51 9.73
CA VAL A 277 1.64 -6.25 10.38
C VAL A 277 3.05 -6.38 10.94
N ALA A 278 3.90 -5.43 10.59
CA ALA A 278 5.27 -5.41 11.09
C ALA A 278 5.64 -4.04 11.66
N VAL A 279 6.58 -4.03 12.59
CA VAL A 279 7.08 -2.81 13.25
C VAL A 279 8.59 -2.71 13.12
N TYR A 280 9.10 -1.47 13.15
CA TYR A 280 10.53 -1.23 13.29
C TYR A 280 11.01 -1.73 14.66
N LYS A 281 12.18 -2.33 14.72
CA LYS A 281 12.71 -3.05 15.88
C LYS A 281 12.67 -2.27 17.20
N ASP A 282 12.93 -0.95 17.15
CA ASP A 282 13.03 -0.14 18.37
C ASP A 282 11.65 0.31 18.89
N LEU A 283 10.56 0.07 18.14
CA LEU A 283 9.22 0.47 18.57
C LEU A 283 8.75 -0.28 19.83
N GLU A 284 9.21 -1.51 20.03
CA GLU A 284 8.88 -2.28 21.24
C GLU A 284 9.44 -1.66 22.53
N ASP A 285 10.62 -1.03 22.44
CA ASP A 285 11.24 -0.30 23.55
C ASP A 285 10.62 1.09 23.75
N ASP A 286 10.26 1.77 22.63
CA ASP A 286 9.74 3.14 22.62
C ASP A 286 8.24 3.21 22.97
N ALA A 287 7.44 2.22 22.56
CA ALA A 287 5.99 2.19 22.70
C ALA A 287 5.45 0.74 22.83
N PRO A 288 5.78 0.01 23.89
CA PRO A 288 5.41 -1.38 24.06
C PRO A 288 3.90 -1.62 24.02
N GLU A 289 3.09 -0.68 24.53
CA GLU A 289 1.62 -0.79 24.50
C GLU A 289 1.05 -0.70 23.07
N ILE A 290 1.76 -0.05 22.15
CA ILE A 290 1.37 0.00 20.74
C ILE A 290 1.72 -1.30 20.05
N VAL A 291 2.87 -1.89 20.35
CA VAL A 291 3.25 -3.20 19.83
C VAL A 291 2.28 -4.28 20.34
N GLU A 292 1.84 -4.20 21.60
CA GLU A 292 0.80 -5.09 22.13
C GLU A 292 -0.52 -4.94 21.38
N PHE A 293 -0.98 -3.71 21.14
CA PHE A 293 -2.15 -3.44 20.31
C PHE A 293 -2.02 -4.05 18.91
N LEU A 294 -0.93 -3.75 18.21
CA LEU A 294 -0.68 -4.25 16.86
C LEU A 294 -0.54 -5.77 16.80
N SER A 295 -0.06 -6.40 17.88
CA SER A 295 0.03 -7.87 17.98
C SER A 295 -1.33 -8.56 18.05
N ASN A 296 -2.38 -7.83 18.45
CA ASN A 296 -3.76 -8.31 18.47
C ASN A 296 -4.55 -7.92 17.21
N TYR A 297 -3.98 -7.06 16.35
CA TYR A 297 -4.66 -6.58 15.16
C TYR A 297 -4.84 -7.71 14.14
N LYS A 298 -6.09 -7.98 13.78
CA LYS A 298 -6.43 -8.99 12.77
C LYS A 298 -7.76 -8.62 12.11
N THR A 299 -7.78 -8.71 10.78
CA THR A 299 -8.98 -8.53 9.96
C THR A 299 -9.20 -9.75 9.04
N SER A 300 -9.88 -9.56 7.94
CA SER A 300 -9.99 -10.51 6.83
C SER A 300 -10.11 -9.75 5.51
N SER A 301 -9.86 -10.41 4.41
CA SER A 301 -10.08 -9.85 3.07
C SER A 301 -11.52 -9.41 2.87
N GLN A 302 -12.51 -10.18 3.37
CA GLN A 302 -13.92 -9.81 3.27
C GLN A 302 -14.26 -8.54 4.06
N LEU A 303 -13.81 -8.43 5.33
CA LEU A 303 -14.06 -7.23 6.14
C LEU A 303 -13.45 -5.96 5.51
N THR A 304 -12.26 -6.10 4.97
CA THR A 304 -11.57 -4.99 4.29
C THR A 304 -12.28 -4.63 2.99
N SER A 305 -12.64 -5.61 2.16
CA SER A 305 -13.39 -5.38 0.92
C SER A 305 -14.73 -4.70 1.16
N ASP A 306 -15.47 -5.10 2.21
CA ASP A 306 -16.75 -4.49 2.59
C ASP A 306 -16.58 -3.00 2.96
N ALA A 307 -15.50 -2.66 3.69
CA ALA A 307 -15.21 -1.27 4.06
C ALA A 307 -14.80 -0.43 2.84
N LEU A 308 -14.00 -0.99 1.93
CA LEU A 308 -13.61 -0.33 0.69
C LEU A 308 -14.79 -0.18 -0.29
N ALA A 309 -15.68 -1.18 -0.35
CA ALA A 309 -16.93 -1.07 -1.12
C ALA A 309 -17.84 0.03 -0.56
N PHE A 310 -17.98 0.12 0.78
CA PHE A 310 -18.70 1.23 1.42
C PHE A 310 -18.10 2.58 1.04
N MET A 311 -16.77 2.71 1.05
CA MET A 311 -16.05 3.92 0.64
C MET A 311 -16.45 4.33 -0.79
N GLN A 312 -16.38 3.39 -1.73
CA GLN A 312 -16.68 3.62 -3.13
C GLN A 312 -18.16 3.95 -3.38
N ASP A 313 -19.09 3.22 -2.73
CA ASP A 313 -20.53 3.40 -2.94
C ASP A 313 -21.07 4.73 -2.37
N ASN A 314 -20.37 5.30 -1.39
CA ASN A 314 -20.74 6.55 -0.74
C ASN A 314 -19.87 7.75 -1.17
N ASP A 315 -18.90 7.56 -2.08
CA ASP A 315 -17.96 8.60 -2.53
C ASP A 315 -17.25 9.30 -1.34
N VAL A 316 -16.71 8.49 -0.44
CA VAL A 316 -16.01 8.94 0.76
C VAL A 316 -14.59 8.39 0.80
N ASP A 317 -13.75 8.89 1.72
CA ASP A 317 -12.36 8.48 1.88
C ASP A 317 -12.19 7.28 2.84
N THR A 318 -10.95 6.79 2.96
CA THR A 318 -10.58 5.68 3.85
C THR A 318 -10.81 6.00 5.32
N LYS A 319 -10.76 7.28 5.72
CA LYS A 319 -11.09 7.71 7.09
C LYS A 319 -12.57 7.49 7.39
N ALA A 320 -13.44 7.84 6.45
CA ALA A 320 -14.87 7.58 6.61
C ALA A 320 -15.18 6.08 6.60
N ALA A 321 -14.46 5.29 5.79
CA ALA A 321 -14.55 3.83 5.83
C ALA A 321 -14.08 3.26 7.18
N ALA A 322 -13.01 3.80 7.76
CA ALA A 322 -12.57 3.43 9.11
C ALA A 322 -13.62 3.76 10.20
N MET A 323 -14.28 4.92 10.08
CA MET A 323 -15.38 5.26 11.01
C MET A 323 -16.57 4.30 10.88
N TRP A 324 -16.95 3.95 9.64
CA TRP A 324 -17.97 2.93 9.38
C TRP A 324 -17.55 1.56 9.95
N PHE A 325 -16.30 1.16 9.80
CA PHE A 325 -15.76 -0.08 10.35
C PHE A 325 -15.87 -0.09 11.89
N PHE A 326 -15.48 0.97 12.57
CA PHE A 326 -15.59 1.07 14.02
C PHE A 326 -17.03 0.89 14.52
N GLU A 327 -18.00 1.42 13.78
CA GLU A 327 -19.43 1.29 14.11
C GLU A 327 -19.93 -0.15 13.90
N LYS A 328 -19.52 -0.80 12.81
CA LYS A 328 -20.03 -2.11 12.41
C LYS A 328 -19.35 -3.28 13.12
N HIS A 329 -18.11 -3.12 13.52
CA HIS A 329 -17.27 -4.21 14.04
C HIS A 329 -16.73 -3.90 15.45
N GLU A 330 -17.58 -3.30 16.31
CA GLU A 330 -17.19 -2.91 17.67
C GLU A 330 -16.58 -4.07 18.47
N ASP A 331 -17.19 -5.25 18.45
CA ASP A 331 -16.69 -6.42 19.18
C ASP A 331 -15.31 -6.87 18.71
N LEU A 332 -15.00 -6.67 17.43
CA LEU A 332 -13.70 -7.03 16.86
C LEU A 332 -12.62 -6.08 17.35
N TRP A 333 -12.74 -4.77 17.04
CA TRP A 333 -11.66 -3.84 17.34
C TRP A 333 -11.47 -3.60 18.86
N THR A 334 -12.54 -3.74 19.67
CA THR A 334 -12.39 -3.66 21.13
C THR A 334 -11.62 -4.83 21.72
N SER A 335 -11.53 -5.96 21.00
CA SER A 335 -10.70 -7.10 21.40
C SER A 335 -9.20 -6.87 21.20
N TRP A 336 -8.81 -5.88 20.41
CA TRP A 336 -7.40 -5.59 20.14
C TRP A 336 -6.74 -4.75 21.24
N VAL A 337 -7.53 -4.10 22.08
CA VAL A 337 -7.04 -3.09 23.04
C VAL A 337 -7.58 -3.36 24.44
N PRO A 338 -6.91 -2.88 25.50
CA PRO A 338 -7.47 -2.90 26.85
C PRO A 338 -8.81 -2.13 26.94
N ALA A 339 -9.70 -2.57 27.83
CA ALA A 339 -11.04 -2.00 27.97
C ALA A 339 -11.04 -0.47 28.20
N GLU A 340 -10.07 0.05 28.96
CA GLU A 340 -9.93 1.49 29.22
C GLU A 340 -9.55 2.28 27.96
N VAL A 341 -8.78 1.67 27.03
CA VAL A 341 -8.43 2.25 25.73
C VAL A 341 -9.67 2.22 24.83
N ALA A 342 -10.39 1.09 24.79
CA ALA A 342 -11.63 0.97 24.02
C ALA A 342 -12.65 2.05 24.40
N GLU A 343 -12.85 2.34 25.69
CA GLU A 343 -13.77 3.39 26.15
C GLU A 343 -13.33 4.82 25.71
N LYS A 344 -12.04 5.09 25.65
CA LYS A 344 -11.53 6.37 25.11
C LYS A 344 -11.83 6.49 23.61
N VAL A 345 -11.59 5.42 22.85
CA VAL A 345 -11.87 5.37 21.40
C VAL A 345 -13.38 5.56 21.16
N LYS A 346 -14.26 4.85 21.88
CA LYS A 346 -15.72 5.03 21.79
C LYS A 346 -16.16 6.46 22.10
N THR A 347 -15.53 7.08 23.10
CA THR A 347 -15.79 8.47 23.45
C THR A 347 -15.38 9.43 22.31
N ALA A 348 -14.30 9.13 21.58
CA ALA A 348 -13.89 9.91 20.44
C ALA A 348 -14.81 9.72 19.23
N LEU A 349 -15.27 8.49 18.97
CA LEU A 349 -16.24 8.17 17.89
C LEU A 349 -17.59 8.85 18.07
N SER A 350 -17.96 9.25 19.30
CA SER A 350 -19.25 9.89 19.60
C SER A 350 -19.23 11.42 19.48
N LYS A 351 -18.10 12.04 19.09
CA LYS A 351 -17.96 13.50 18.94
C LYS A 351 -18.14 13.94 17.50
#